data_78515570a42bccfbbf90ae82343bb643
#
_entry.id   78515570a42bccfbbf90ae82343bb643
#
_cell.length_a   1.000
_cell.length_b   1.000
_cell.length_c   1.000
_cell.angle_alpha   90.00
_cell.angle_beta   90.00
_cell.angle_gamma   90.00
#
_symmetry.space_group_name_H-M   'P 1'
#
loop_
_entity.id
_entity.type
_entity.pdbx_description
1 polymer ?
#
loop_
_entity_poly.entity_id
_entity_poly.type
_entity_poly.pdbx_seq_one_letter_code
_entity_poly.pdbx_strand_id
1 'polypeptide(L)'
;MTEAVNQSLTSDFTPSCVAETPLLMRLSPHRQGKRAVLFDHFMKRLIRHGTLHVRLPQGDLRSYGTGQGPVAGFSVRSHAALQRLGLNPALALGEAYMDGDVLPEDCTLHELLDLLTLNLMQGGAHPAEKALEWVRWTKRRLDQFNPAGRARRNVAHHYDLNARLYALFLDRDREYSCAYFQTGEENLEEAQAAKKRHIAAKLKLDRPGLGVLDIGCGWGGMALTLAREWGAQVTGITLSAEQLAVARARAEEAGLSRQVRFALMDYRDWRQPVDRIVSVGMFEHVGLHHYADFFRMIRRVLKPQGVALVHAIGRADGPGSTNPWLAKYIFPGGYSPALSEVLPAVEKAGLFVTDIEILRLHYAKTIAHWRARFAGNRDAIASLYDERFCRMFEFYLSGAELAFRRMGHMNWQLQLTREQNALPLTRDYIWQAERQSVIRALGVGGIHSQSPPSP
;
A
#
# COMPACT_ATOMS: atom_id res chain seq x y z
N MET A 1 29.34 46.41 4.49
CA MET A 1 30.45 45.52 4.18
C MET A 1 30.15 44.23 4.88
N THR A 2 29.74 43.11 4.31
CA THR A 2 29.99 42.53 3.00
C THR A 2 28.82 41.59 2.68
N GLU A 3 28.29 41.78 1.50
CA GLU A 3 27.38 40.86 0.80
C GLU A 3 28.12 39.59 0.37
N ALA A 4 27.25 38.62 -0.07
CA ALA A 4 27.55 37.39 -0.80
C ALA A 4 27.96 36.19 0.10
N VAL A 5 27.21 35.09 0.10
CA VAL A 5 26.97 34.15 -0.99
C VAL A 5 25.67 33.39 -0.73
N ASN A 6 24.68 33.64 -1.53
CA ASN A 6 23.51 32.79 -1.70
C ASN A 6 23.55 32.32 -3.17
N GLN A 7 24.10 31.16 -3.45
CA GLN A 7 23.97 30.51 -4.75
C GLN A 7 23.29 29.16 -4.59
N SER A 8 22.05 29.24 -4.99
CA SER A 8 21.14 28.20 -5.42
C SER A 8 21.81 27.08 -6.23
N LEU A 9 21.56 25.86 -5.81
CA LEU A 9 21.62 24.69 -6.69
C LEU A 9 20.17 24.26 -6.99
N THR A 10 19.54 24.99 -7.90
CA THR A 10 18.41 24.48 -8.66
C THR A 10 18.99 23.74 -9.85
N SER A 11 19.04 22.43 -9.79
CA SER A 11 19.26 21.59 -10.96
C SER A 11 17.95 21.53 -11.75
N ASP A 12 17.90 22.31 -12.82
CA ASP A 12 16.90 22.27 -13.85
C ASP A 12 16.82 20.90 -14.51
N PHE A 13 15.77 20.16 -14.22
CA PHE A 13 15.26 19.14 -15.12
C PHE A 13 14.30 19.84 -16.09
N THR A 14 14.83 20.37 -17.18
CA THR A 14 14.03 20.76 -18.33
C THR A 14 13.67 19.52 -19.14
N PRO A 15 12.40 19.21 -19.37
CA PRO A 15 12.02 18.28 -20.41
C PRO A 15 12.11 19.00 -21.76
N SER A 16 13.17 18.75 -22.49
CA SER A 16 13.25 19.14 -23.90
C SER A 16 12.39 18.17 -24.72
N CYS A 17 11.16 18.54 -24.98
CA CYS A 17 10.41 18.04 -26.13
C CYS A 17 9.53 19.16 -26.66
N VAL A 18 10.10 19.99 -27.52
CA VAL A 18 9.33 20.84 -28.41
C VAL A 18 8.81 19.94 -29.51
N ALA A 19 7.55 19.58 -29.43
CA ALA A 19 6.88 18.84 -30.48
C ALA A 19 6.61 19.79 -31.67
N GLU A 20 7.31 19.57 -32.76
CA GLU A 20 6.88 20.02 -34.07
C GLU A 20 5.55 19.34 -34.41
N THR A 21 4.55 20.13 -34.77
CA THR A 21 3.23 19.69 -35.15
C THR A 21 3.29 18.88 -36.45
N PRO A 22 2.96 17.59 -36.47
CA PRO A 22 2.87 16.87 -37.75
C PRO A 22 1.53 17.16 -38.41
N LEU A 23 1.61 17.42 -39.71
CA LEU A 23 0.55 17.59 -40.68
C LEU A 23 -0.61 16.61 -40.44
N LEU A 24 -1.82 17.14 -40.35
CA LEU A 24 -3.08 16.42 -40.42
C LEU A 24 -3.20 15.66 -41.75
N MET A 25 -2.81 14.41 -41.77
CA MET A 25 -3.22 13.47 -42.84
C MET A 25 -4.66 13.05 -42.56
N ARG A 26 -5.58 13.54 -43.42
CA ARG A 26 -6.95 13.03 -43.54
C ARG A 26 -6.89 11.59 -44.04
N LEU A 27 -7.09 10.63 -43.15
CA LEU A 27 -7.23 9.21 -43.51
C LEU A 27 -8.69 8.89 -43.86
N SER A 28 -8.87 8.15 -44.94
CA SER A 28 -10.17 7.71 -45.50
C SER A 28 -10.94 6.83 -44.50
N PRO A 29 -12.29 6.87 -44.48
CA PRO A 29 -13.10 6.06 -43.58
C PRO A 29 -13.17 4.61 -44.04
N HIS A 30 -12.25 3.76 -43.62
CA HIS A 30 -12.41 2.32 -43.74
C HIS A 30 -13.45 1.80 -42.74
N ARG A 31 -14.29 0.86 -43.19
CA ARG A 31 -15.40 0.23 -42.46
C ARG A 31 -15.01 -0.12 -41.02
N GLN A 32 -15.35 0.72 -40.11
CA GLN A 32 -15.21 0.49 -38.68
C GLN A 32 -16.18 -0.61 -38.25
N GLY A 33 -15.68 -1.76 -37.81
CA GLY A 33 -16.52 -2.76 -37.17
C GLY A 33 -17.23 -2.16 -35.93
N LYS A 34 -18.51 -2.50 -35.71
CA LYS A 34 -19.36 -1.98 -34.59
C LYS A 34 -18.66 -1.94 -33.23
N ARG A 35 -17.62 -2.73 -33.04
CA ARG A 35 -16.82 -2.90 -31.79
C ARG A 35 -15.76 -1.83 -31.63
N ALA A 36 -15.13 -1.38 -32.69
CA ALA A 36 -14.20 -0.23 -32.66
C ALA A 36 -14.94 1.08 -32.36
N VAL A 37 -16.23 1.16 -32.75
CA VAL A 37 -17.10 2.31 -32.45
C VAL A 37 -17.38 2.42 -30.95
N LEU A 38 -17.62 1.30 -30.26
CA LEU A 38 -17.84 1.30 -28.80
C LEU A 38 -16.60 1.77 -28.03
N PHE A 39 -15.43 1.25 -28.39
CA PHE A 39 -14.16 1.67 -27.80
C PHE A 39 -13.88 3.16 -28.06
N ASP A 40 -14.07 3.63 -29.29
CA ASP A 40 -13.90 5.02 -29.67
C ASP A 40 -14.83 5.97 -28.89
N HIS A 41 -16.11 5.59 -28.79
CA HIS A 41 -17.08 6.34 -28.00
C HIS A 41 -16.68 6.41 -26.52
N PHE A 42 -16.21 5.29 -25.96
CA PHE A 42 -15.74 5.23 -24.58
C PHE A 42 -14.52 6.14 -24.36
N MET A 43 -13.50 6.06 -25.23
CA MET A 43 -12.29 6.87 -25.10
C MET A 43 -12.57 8.38 -25.27
N LYS A 44 -13.44 8.77 -26.19
CA LYS A 44 -13.87 10.17 -26.35
C LYS A 44 -14.56 10.71 -25.08
N ARG A 45 -15.30 9.87 -24.39
CA ARG A 45 -15.99 10.26 -23.16
C ARG A 45 -15.06 10.24 -21.95
N LEU A 46 -14.10 9.32 -21.92
CA LEU A 46 -13.15 9.15 -20.84
C LEU A 46 -12.15 10.30 -20.81
N ILE A 47 -11.47 10.56 -21.96
CA ILE A 47 -10.33 11.50 -21.99
C ILE A 47 -10.82 12.93 -22.19
N ARG A 48 -10.86 13.69 -21.11
CA ARG A 48 -11.27 15.10 -21.04
C ARG A 48 -10.11 16.04 -20.75
N HIS A 49 -9.06 15.52 -20.11
CA HIS A 49 -7.83 16.23 -19.76
C HIS A 49 -6.62 15.50 -20.33
N GLY A 50 -5.70 16.25 -20.93
CA GLY A 50 -4.55 15.67 -21.61
C GLY A 50 -4.88 15.13 -22.99
N THR A 51 -3.99 14.30 -23.51
CA THR A 51 -4.10 13.67 -24.83
C THR A 51 -3.70 12.20 -24.72
N LEU A 52 -4.55 11.33 -25.25
CA LEU A 52 -4.26 9.91 -25.38
C LEU A 52 -4.17 9.52 -26.85
N HIS A 53 -3.03 8.96 -27.24
CA HIS A 53 -2.82 8.35 -28.55
C HIS A 53 -3.02 6.84 -28.46
N VAL A 54 -3.84 6.29 -29.35
CA VAL A 54 -4.08 4.83 -29.39
C VAL A 54 -3.82 4.32 -30.80
N ARG A 55 -2.84 3.42 -30.91
CA ARG A 55 -2.58 2.68 -32.13
C ARG A 55 -3.42 1.40 -32.15
N LEU A 56 -4.30 1.29 -33.14
CA LEU A 56 -5.19 0.13 -33.31
C LEU A 56 -4.45 -1.03 -33.99
N PRO A 57 -4.99 -2.27 -33.91
CA PRO A 57 -4.33 -3.46 -34.47
C PRO A 57 -4.01 -3.39 -35.97
N GLN A 58 -4.75 -2.60 -36.74
CA GLN A 58 -4.53 -2.37 -38.16
C GLN A 58 -3.52 -1.24 -38.43
N GLY A 59 -2.91 -0.63 -37.42
CA GLY A 59 -1.92 0.45 -37.51
C GLY A 59 -2.52 1.86 -37.44
N ASP A 60 -3.82 2.04 -37.50
CA ASP A 60 -4.47 3.36 -37.42
C ASP A 60 -4.17 4.01 -36.05
N LEU A 61 -3.69 5.26 -36.07
CA LEU A 61 -3.49 6.07 -34.89
C LEU A 61 -4.74 6.93 -34.63
N ARG A 62 -5.26 6.87 -33.40
CA ARG A 62 -6.36 7.72 -32.94
C ARG A 62 -5.92 8.57 -31.77
N SER A 63 -6.40 9.81 -31.75
CA SER A 63 -6.12 10.76 -30.68
C SER A 63 -7.41 11.15 -29.98
N TYR A 64 -7.37 11.17 -28.64
CA TYR A 64 -8.48 11.56 -27.78
C TYR A 64 -8.02 12.62 -26.80
N GLY A 65 -8.89 13.54 -26.42
CA GLY A 65 -8.64 14.59 -25.46
C GLY A 65 -8.58 15.98 -26.06
N THR A 66 -8.07 16.95 -25.28
CA THR A 66 -8.13 18.39 -25.61
C THR A 66 -6.87 18.95 -26.28
N GLY A 67 -5.82 18.17 -26.38
CA GLY A 67 -4.49 18.64 -26.85
C GLY A 67 -3.70 19.45 -25.81
N GLN A 68 -4.24 19.61 -24.59
CA GLN A 68 -3.59 20.34 -23.50
C GLN A 68 -3.35 19.42 -22.31
N GLY A 69 -2.21 19.57 -21.63
CA GLY A 69 -1.85 18.78 -20.45
C GLY A 69 -1.00 17.55 -20.78
N PRO A 70 -1.03 16.51 -19.91
CA PRO A 70 -0.20 15.32 -20.09
C PRO A 70 -0.57 14.55 -21.34
N VAL A 71 0.43 13.98 -21.99
CA VAL A 71 0.29 13.16 -23.20
C VAL A 71 0.77 11.75 -22.91
N ALA A 72 0.00 10.75 -23.32
CA ALA A 72 0.40 9.36 -23.26
C ALA A 72 -0.12 8.60 -24.49
N GLY A 73 0.48 7.44 -24.77
CA GLY A 73 0.07 6.59 -25.88
C GLY A 73 0.17 5.12 -25.57
N PHE A 74 -0.58 4.31 -26.27
CA PHE A 74 -0.43 2.86 -26.25
C PHE A 74 -0.87 2.22 -27.57
N SER A 75 -0.28 1.06 -27.88
CA SER A 75 -0.71 0.21 -28.98
C SER A 75 -1.55 -0.96 -28.49
N VAL A 76 -2.52 -1.34 -29.29
CA VAL A 76 -3.32 -2.57 -29.11
C VAL A 76 -2.98 -3.52 -30.27
N ARG A 77 -2.42 -4.69 -29.93
CA ARG A 77 -1.92 -5.64 -30.93
C ARG A 77 -2.97 -6.56 -31.52
N SER A 78 -4.08 -6.78 -30.80
CA SER A 78 -5.11 -7.72 -31.26
C SER A 78 -6.53 -7.11 -31.16
N HIS A 79 -7.39 -7.49 -32.11
CA HIS A 79 -8.81 -7.15 -32.07
C HIS A 79 -9.53 -7.77 -30.85
N ALA A 80 -9.05 -8.91 -30.36
CA ALA A 80 -9.59 -9.56 -29.18
C ALA A 80 -9.31 -8.73 -27.92
N ALA A 81 -8.11 -8.17 -27.77
CA ALA A 81 -7.77 -7.25 -26.69
C ALA A 81 -8.62 -5.98 -26.73
N LEU A 82 -8.81 -5.39 -27.93
CA LEU A 82 -9.65 -4.22 -28.10
C LEU A 82 -11.11 -4.47 -27.65
N GLN A 83 -11.65 -5.66 -27.94
CA GLN A 83 -12.99 -6.05 -27.48
C GLN A 83 -13.07 -6.21 -25.97
N ARG A 84 -12.10 -6.86 -25.35
CA ARG A 84 -12.03 -7.04 -23.89
C ARG A 84 -11.94 -5.69 -23.18
N LEU A 85 -11.13 -4.76 -23.69
CA LEU A 85 -11.02 -3.38 -23.19
C LEU A 85 -12.36 -2.63 -23.27
N GLY A 86 -13.13 -2.82 -24.33
CA GLY A 86 -14.46 -2.20 -24.46
C GLY A 86 -15.53 -2.76 -23.53
N LEU A 87 -15.41 -4.02 -23.09
CA LEU A 87 -16.42 -4.71 -22.28
C LEU A 87 -16.14 -4.64 -20.77
N ASN A 88 -14.89 -4.80 -20.36
CA ASN A 88 -14.49 -4.81 -18.94
C ASN A 88 -13.09 -4.21 -18.78
N PRO A 89 -12.92 -2.89 -18.94
CA PRO A 89 -11.61 -2.25 -18.91
C PRO A 89 -10.86 -2.47 -17.59
N ALA A 90 -11.57 -2.54 -16.46
CA ALA A 90 -10.97 -2.71 -15.13
C ALA A 90 -10.22 -4.04 -14.96
N LEU A 91 -10.57 -5.08 -15.69
CA LEU A 91 -9.86 -6.35 -15.73
C LEU A 91 -8.94 -6.43 -16.94
N ALA A 92 -9.49 -6.06 -18.11
CA ALA A 92 -8.87 -6.32 -19.39
C ALA A 92 -7.59 -5.52 -19.64
N LEU A 93 -7.48 -4.30 -19.11
CA LEU A 93 -6.29 -3.47 -19.33
C LEU A 93 -5.05 -4.11 -18.73
N GLY A 94 -5.13 -4.57 -17.48
CA GLY A 94 -4.01 -5.24 -16.83
C GLY A 94 -3.68 -6.58 -17.47
N GLU A 95 -4.70 -7.38 -17.86
CA GLU A 95 -4.47 -8.64 -18.57
C GLU A 95 -3.81 -8.42 -19.93
N ALA A 96 -4.30 -7.46 -20.73
CA ALA A 96 -3.75 -7.16 -22.04
C ALA A 96 -2.31 -6.62 -21.95
N TYR A 97 -1.98 -5.85 -20.90
CA TYR A 97 -0.60 -5.44 -20.65
C TYR A 97 0.29 -6.63 -20.27
N MET A 98 -0.16 -7.50 -19.37
CA MET A 98 0.55 -8.72 -18.99
C MET A 98 0.86 -9.59 -20.20
N ASP A 99 -0.12 -9.77 -21.08
CA ASP A 99 -0.04 -10.62 -22.27
C ASP A 99 0.76 -9.94 -23.41
N GLY A 100 1.10 -8.65 -23.29
CA GLY A 100 1.78 -7.87 -24.33
C GLY A 100 0.88 -7.44 -25.48
N ASP A 101 -0.44 -7.59 -25.33
CA ASP A 101 -1.45 -7.11 -26.27
C ASP A 101 -1.63 -5.58 -26.23
N VAL A 102 -1.34 -4.96 -25.08
CA VAL A 102 -1.32 -3.50 -24.88
C VAL A 102 0.07 -3.11 -24.39
N LEU A 103 0.71 -2.20 -25.10
CA LEU A 103 2.03 -1.66 -24.74
C LEU A 103 2.01 -0.13 -24.78
N PRO A 104 2.57 0.57 -23.79
CA PRO A 104 2.79 2.00 -23.86
C PRO A 104 3.62 2.38 -25.07
N GLU A 105 3.31 3.51 -25.71
CA GLU A 105 4.06 4.12 -26.81
C GLU A 105 4.40 5.58 -26.43
N ASP A 106 5.66 5.96 -26.59
CA ASP A 106 6.21 7.30 -26.29
C ASP A 106 5.95 7.78 -24.84
N CYS A 107 5.69 6.84 -23.93
CA CYS A 107 5.51 7.10 -22.51
C CYS A 107 5.78 5.82 -21.69
N THR A 108 5.93 5.99 -20.37
CA THR A 108 5.98 4.87 -19.44
C THR A 108 4.58 4.31 -19.13
N LEU A 109 4.51 3.07 -18.65
CA LEU A 109 3.25 2.52 -18.13
C LEU A 109 2.63 3.42 -17.03
N HIS A 110 3.47 3.98 -16.17
CA HIS A 110 3.00 4.84 -15.08
C HIS A 110 2.34 6.12 -15.60
N GLU A 111 2.94 6.79 -16.58
CA GLU A 111 2.37 8.00 -17.21
C GLU A 111 1.06 7.69 -17.94
N LEU A 112 0.99 6.55 -18.64
CA LEU A 112 -0.26 6.09 -19.25
C LEU A 112 -1.35 5.90 -18.21
N LEU A 113 -1.07 5.15 -17.13
CA LEU A 113 -2.03 4.90 -16.07
C LEU A 113 -2.39 6.18 -15.30
N ASP A 114 -1.47 7.12 -15.14
CA ASP A 114 -1.73 8.41 -14.50
C ASP A 114 -2.73 9.24 -15.31
N LEU A 115 -2.54 9.34 -16.64
CA LEU A 115 -3.50 10.01 -17.52
C LEU A 115 -4.88 9.35 -17.45
N LEU A 116 -4.96 8.02 -17.52
CA LEU A 116 -6.23 7.30 -17.44
C LEU A 116 -6.91 7.51 -16.09
N THR A 117 -6.17 7.42 -14.99
CA THR A 117 -6.70 7.59 -13.63
C THR A 117 -7.16 9.01 -13.36
N LEU A 118 -6.41 10.03 -13.83
CA LEU A 118 -6.82 11.43 -13.78
C LEU A 118 -8.21 11.62 -14.38
N ASN A 119 -8.45 11.05 -15.56
CA ASN A 119 -9.70 11.19 -16.28
C ASN A 119 -10.84 10.37 -15.66
N LEU A 120 -10.57 9.18 -15.14
CA LEU A 120 -11.55 8.36 -14.41
C LEU A 120 -12.11 9.09 -13.18
N MET A 121 -11.24 9.76 -12.42
CA MET A 121 -11.65 10.48 -11.20
C MET A 121 -12.48 11.74 -11.50
N GLN A 122 -12.40 12.29 -12.68
CA GLN A 122 -13.18 13.47 -13.10
C GLN A 122 -14.54 13.11 -13.76
N GLY A 123 -15.03 11.90 -13.52
CA GLY A 123 -16.37 11.48 -13.95
C GLY A 123 -16.42 10.79 -15.30
N GLY A 124 -15.28 10.34 -15.84
CA GLY A 124 -15.19 9.60 -17.10
C GLY A 124 -15.66 8.13 -17.07
N ALA A 125 -16.20 7.65 -15.94
CA ALA A 125 -16.58 6.25 -15.81
C ALA A 125 -17.71 5.84 -16.78
N HIS A 126 -17.51 4.70 -17.47
CA HIS A 126 -18.48 4.13 -18.38
C HIS A 126 -19.75 3.67 -17.63
N PRO A 127 -20.98 3.87 -18.18
CA PRO A 127 -22.21 3.40 -17.55
C PRO A 127 -22.23 1.90 -17.25
N ALA A 128 -21.67 1.08 -18.15
CA ALA A 128 -21.54 -0.35 -17.93
C ALA A 128 -20.57 -0.67 -16.77
N GLU A 129 -19.54 0.13 -16.57
CA GLU A 129 -18.61 -0.02 -15.43
C GLU A 129 -19.30 0.31 -14.10
N LYS A 130 -20.12 1.35 -14.06
CA LYS A 130 -20.96 1.66 -12.88
C LYS A 130 -21.93 0.51 -12.56
N ALA A 131 -22.54 -0.08 -13.57
CA ALA A 131 -23.42 -1.25 -13.39
C ALA A 131 -22.65 -2.47 -12.89
N LEU A 132 -21.45 -2.74 -13.44
CA LEU A 132 -20.56 -3.81 -12.99
C LEU A 132 -20.04 -3.55 -11.56
N GLU A 133 -19.75 -2.30 -11.24
CA GLU A 133 -19.34 -1.90 -9.88
C GLU A 133 -20.48 -2.10 -8.88
N TRP A 134 -21.70 -1.75 -9.23
CA TRP A 134 -22.88 -2.04 -8.41
C TRP A 134 -23.08 -3.55 -8.17
N VAL A 135 -22.91 -4.38 -9.20
CA VAL A 135 -22.95 -5.86 -9.07
C VAL A 135 -21.81 -6.36 -8.17
N ARG A 136 -20.60 -5.82 -8.30
CA ARG A 136 -19.47 -6.16 -7.42
C ARG A 136 -19.74 -5.72 -5.98
N TRP A 137 -20.32 -4.54 -5.80
CA TRP A 137 -20.69 -4.02 -4.49
C TRP A 137 -21.72 -4.92 -3.79
N THR A 138 -22.74 -5.41 -4.50
CA THR A 138 -23.72 -6.34 -3.93
C THR A 138 -23.12 -7.69 -3.55
N LYS A 139 -22.16 -8.20 -4.35
CA LYS A 139 -21.46 -9.46 -4.10
C LYS A 139 -20.33 -9.33 -3.06
N ARG A 140 -19.89 -8.12 -2.72
CA ARG A 140 -18.72 -7.88 -1.87
C ARG A 140 -18.77 -8.64 -0.53
N ARG A 141 -19.94 -8.78 0.08
CA ARG A 141 -20.09 -9.52 1.33
C ARG A 141 -19.77 -11.01 1.18
N LEU A 142 -20.13 -11.62 0.06
CA LEU A 142 -19.80 -13.02 -0.23
C LEU A 142 -18.31 -13.18 -0.55
N ASP A 143 -17.75 -12.25 -1.33
CA ASP A 143 -16.33 -12.26 -1.69
C ASP A 143 -15.43 -12.02 -0.48
N GLN A 144 -15.90 -11.24 0.50
CA GLN A 144 -15.22 -10.90 1.76
C GLN A 144 -15.41 -11.96 2.87
N PHE A 145 -16.13 -13.03 2.64
CA PHE A 145 -16.24 -14.13 3.60
C PHE A 145 -14.92 -14.92 3.64
N ASN A 146 -14.11 -14.73 4.68
CA ASN A 146 -12.76 -15.28 4.81
C ASN A 146 -12.58 -16.15 6.07
N PRO A 147 -13.14 -17.38 6.08
CA PRO A 147 -12.93 -18.34 7.18
C PRO A 147 -11.45 -18.76 7.26
N ALA A 148 -11.01 -19.27 8.42
CA ALA A 148 -9.60 -19.57 8.71
C ALA A 148 -8.88 -20.40 7.62
N GLY A 149 -9.55 -21.42 7.06
CA GLY A 149 -8.97 -22.23 5.99
C GLY A 149 -8.78 -21.47 4.66
N ARG A 150 -9.65 -20.52 4.34
CA ARG A 150 -9.51 -19.65 3.17
C ARG A 150 -8.43 -18.58 3.40
N ALA A 151 -8.39 -18.02 4.62
CA ALA A 151 -7.36 -17.06 5.01
C ALA A 151 -5.95 -17.65 4.84
N ARG A 152 -5.71 -18.87 5.31
CA ARG A 152 -4.42 -19.56 5.14
C ARG A 152 -4.05 -19.75 3.65
N ARG A 153 -5.00 -20.18 2.80
CA ARG A 153 -4.74 -20.32 1.35
C ARG A 153 -4.49 -19.00 0.66
N ASN A 154 -5.23 -17.96 1.01
CA ASN A 154 -5.04 -16.62 0.43
C ASN A 154 -3.68 -16.02 0.81
N VAL A 155 -3.27 -16.18 2.07
CA VAL A 155 -1.94 -15.74 2.56
C VAL A 155 -0.84 -16.55 1.86
N ALA A 156 -0.97 -17.88 1.75
CA ALA A 156 -0.01 -18.69 1.01
C ALA A 156 0.12 -18.21 -0.45
N HIS A 157 -0.98 -18.04 -1.16
CA HIS A 157 -0.95 -17.59 -2.57
C HIS A 157 -0.25 -16.23 -2.76
N HIS A 158 -0.42 -15.31 -1.81
CA HIS A 158 0.18 -13.96 -1.92
C HIS A 158 1.64 -13.93 -1.43
N TYR A 159 2.00 -14.67 -0.40
CA TYR A 159 3.32 -14.64 0.23
C TYR A 159 4.23 -15.81 -0.17
N ASP A 160 3.76 -16.79 -0.95
CA ASP A 160 4.58 -17.84 -1.58
C ASP A 160 5.39 -17.30 -2.79
N LEU A 161 5.30 -15.98 -3.06
CA LEU A 161 6.29 -15.31 -3.89
C LEU A 161 7.64 -15.36 -3.15
N ASN A 162 8.63 -15.91 -3.82
CA ASN A 162 9.96 -16.18 -3.28
C ASN A 162 10.53 -14.98 -2.48
N ALA A 163 11.02 -15.23 -1.27
CA ALA A 163 11.68 -14.23 -0.42
C ALA A 163 12.76 -13.40 -1.15
N ARG A 164 13.36 -13.96 -2.23
CA ARG A 164 14.30 -13.25 -3.09
C ARG A 164 13.65 -12.09 -3.85
N LEU A 165 12.41 -12.24 -4.31
CA LEU A 165 11.69 -11.15 -4.97
C LEU A 165 11.55 -9.94 -4.04
N TYR A 166 11.08 -10.17 -2.83
CA TYR A 166 10.89 -9.10 -1.83
C TYR A 166 12.21 -8.40 -1.47
N ALA A 167 13.32 -9.13 -1.42
CA ALA A 167 14.64 -8.56 -1.18
C ALA A 167 15.13 -7.62 -2.30
N LEU A 168 14.61 -7.76 -3.53
CA LEU A 168 15.01 -6.94 -4.68
C LEU A 168 14.33 -5.57 -4.72
N PHE A 169 13.17 -5.39 -4.08
CA PHE A 169 12.47 -4.11 -4.16
C PHE A 169 12.04 -3.50 -2.82
N LEU A 170 11.99 -4.27 -1.72
CA LEU A 170 11.71 -3.74 -0.39
C LEU A 170 12.98 -3.14 0.25
N ASP A 171 12.80 -2.56 1.44
CA ASP A 171 13.89 -2.17 2.31
C ASP A 171 14.62 -3.39 2.91
N ARG A 172 15.73 -3.14 3.58
CA ARG A 172 16.55 -4.19 4.24
C ARG A 172 15.75 -5.05 5.22
N ASP A 173 14.76 -4.47 5.91
CA ASP A 173 13.91 -5.19 6.85
C ASP A 173 12.74 -5.92 6.19
N ARG A 174 12.58 -5.77 4.86
CA ARG A 174 11.51 -6.36 4.04
C ARG A 174 10.12 -5.95 4.51
N GLU A 175 9.96 -4.67 4.86
CA GLU A 175 8.68 -4.12 5.28
C GLU A 175 7.75 -3.92 4.06
N TYR A 176 6.76 -4.80 3.92
CA TYR A 176 5.77 -4.72 2.83
C TYR A 176 4.51 -3.97 3.30
N SER A 177 4.72 -2.74 3.74
CA SER A 177 3.66 -1.85 4.27
C SER A 177 4.06 -0.38 4.13
N CYS A 178 3.11 0.52 4.34
CA CYS A 178 3.32 1.96 4.22
C CYS A 178 4.43 2.45 5.14
N ALA A 179 5.45 3.11 4.59
CA ALA A 179 6.51 3.80 5.32
C ALA A 179 6.02 5.16 5.86
N TYR A 180 6.80 5.79 6.74
CA TYR A 180 6.52 7.11 7.32
C TYR A 180 7.62 8.10 6.96
N PHE A 181 7.29 9.09 6.14
CA PHE A 181 8.20 10.13 5.64
C PHE A 181 7.99 11.40 6.47
N GLN A 182 8.91 11.73 7.36
CA GLN A 182 8.79 12.88 8.27
C GLN A 182 8.96 14.21 7.55
N THR A 183 9.94 14.28 6.64
CA THR A 183 10.23 15.47 5.83
C THR A 183 9.75 15.33 4.38
N GLY A 184 9.65 14.08 3.91
CA GLY A 184 9.32 13.75 2.56
C GLY A 184 10.53 13.44 1.67
N GLU A 185 11.76 13.59 2.19
CA GLU A 185 13.01 13.39 1.45
C GLU A 185 13.77 12.12 1.87
N GLU A 186 13.22 11.38 2.84
CA GLU A 186 13.84 10.15 3.33
C GLU A 186 13.92 9.09 2.22
N ASN A 187 14.99 8.30 2.24
CA ASN A 187 15.04 7.06 1.49
C ASN A 187 14.13 5.99 2.12
N LEU A 188 13.94 4.87 1.44
CA LEU A 188 13.00 3.84 1.89
C LEU A 188 13.39 3.22 3.25
N GLU A 189 14.67 3.00 3.52
CA GLU A 189 15.18 2.46 4.78
C GLU A 189 14.90 3.40 5.95
N GLU A 190 15.16 4.68 5.77
CA GLU A 190 14.91 5.72 6.77
C GLU A 190 13.41 5.86 7.05
N ALA A 191 12.59 5.90 6.01
CA ALA A 191 11.14 6.03 6.15
C ALA A 191 10.51 4.79 6.81
N GLN A 192 11.01 3.57 6.52
CA GLN A 192 10.54 2.35 7.18
C GLN A 192 11.02 2.27 8.64
N ALA A 193 12.23 2.72 8.94
CA ALA A 193 12.69 2.83 10.32
C ALA A 193 11.87 3.87 11.10
N ALA A 194 11.58 5.02 10.50
CA ALA A 194 10.71 6.05 11.08
C ALA A 194 9.30 5.51 11.34
N LYS A 195 8.70 4.75 10.41
CA LYS A 195 7.41 4.07 10.63
C LYS A 195 7.41 3.20 11.89
N LYS A 196 8.45 2.37 12.08
CA LYS A 196 8.52 1.46 13.22
C LYS A 196 8.64 2.22 14.54
N ARG A 197 9.41 3.32 14.56
CA ARG A 197 9.54 4.20 15.73
C ARG A 197 8.25 4.96 16.03
N HIS A 198 7.58 5.47 14.99
CA HIS A 198 6.30 6.14 15.11
C HIS A 198 5.22 5.23 15.73
N ILE A 199 5.14 3.99 15.26
CA ILE A 199 4.25 2.96 15.82
C ILE A 199 4.62 2.64 17.28
N ALA A 200 5.91 2.46 17.58
CA ALA A 200 6.37 2.18 18.93
C ALA A 200 6.04 3.32 19.92
N ALA A 201 6.17 4.57 19.48
CA ALA A 201 5.77 5.75 20.26
C ALA A 201 4.28 5.74 20.58
N LYS A 202 3.44 5.47 19.57
CA LYS A 202 1.98 5.32 19.74
C LYS A 202 1.59 4.15 20.64
N LEU A 203 2.35 3.06 20.62
CA LEU A 203 2.15 1.95 21.54
C LEU A 203 2.53 2.30 22.99
N LYS A 204 3.11 3.48 23.24
CA LYS A 204 3.57 3.89 24.56
C LYS A 204 4.46 2.81 25.22
N LEU A 205 5.56 2.48 24.53
CA LEU A 205 6.57 1.57 25.05
C LEU A 205 7.52 2.33 26.02
N ASP A 206 6.98 2.72 27.17
CA ASP A 206 7.62 3.62 28.15
C ASP A 206 8.57 2.92 29.11
N ARG A 207 8.62 1.59 29.12
CA ARG A 207 9.53 0.78 29.93
C ARG A 207 9.88 -0.54 29.25
N PRO A 208 11.05 -1.12 29.54
CA PRO A 208 11.41 -2.44 29.03
C PRO A 208 10.54 -3.56 29.63
N GLY A 209 10.53 -4.71 29.00
CA GLY A 209 9.81 -5.91 29.45
C GLY A 209 8.31 -5.93 29.16
N LEU A 210 7.73 -4.90 28.52
CA LEU A 210 6.35 -4.93 28.08
C LEU A 210 6.12 -6.07 27.09
N GLY A 211 5.08 -6.87 27.32
CA GLY A 211 4.66 -7.94 26.43
C GLY A 211 3.89 -7.40 25.22
N VAL A 212 4.40 -7.65 24.01
CA VAL A 212 3.82 -7.18 22.75
C VAL A 212 3.39 -8.37 21.90
N LEU A 213 2.17 -8.33 21.37
CA LEU A 213 1.71 -9.23 20.31
C LEU A 213 1.77 -8.50 18.97
N ASP A 214 2.56 -9.01 18.02
CA ASP A 214 2.63 -8.54 16.63
C ASP A 214 1.81 -9.47 15.73
N ILE A 215 0.64 -8.99 15.28
CA ILE A 215 -0.32 -9.77 14.50
C ILE A 215 -0.07 -9.57 13.01
N GLY A 216 0.39 -10.61 12.33
CA GLY A 216 0.84 -10.53 10.95
C GLY A 216 2.27 -9.98 10.88
N CYS A 217 3.17 -10.55 11.67
CA CYS A 217 4.53 -10.06 11.88
C CYS A 217 5.44 -10.07 10.63
N GLY A 218 4.96 -10.60 9.50
CA GLY A 218 5.74 -10.66 8.28
C GLY A 218 7.12 -11.29 8.48
N TRP A 219 8.15 -10.65 7.99
CA TRP A 219 9.56 -11.07 8.10
C TRP A 219 10.21 -10.71 9.45
N GLY A 220 9.42 -10.24 10.42
CA GLY A 220 9.86 -9.95 11.79
C GLY A 220 10.46 -8.57 12.03
N GLY A 221 10.52 -7.69 11.04
CA GLY A 221 11.20 -6.39 11.16
C GLY A 221 10.65 -5.50 12.27
N MET A 222 9.32 -5.41 12.43
CA MET A 222 8.67 -4.68 13.52
C MET A 222 9.03 -5.29 14.87
N ALA A 223 8.84 -6.59 15.06
CA ALA A 223 9.10 -7.29 16.31
C ALA A 223 10.57 -7.13 16.79
N LEU A 224 11.52 -7.28 15.86
CA LEU A 224 12.94 -7.10 16.14
C LEU A 224 13.27 -5.66 16.53
N THR A 225 12.65 -4.67 15.90
CA THR A 225 12.84 -3.26 16.24
C THR A 225 12.30 -2.95 17.63
N LEU A 226 11.07 -3.40 17.97
CA LEU A 226 10.47 -3.18 19.29
C LEU A 226 11.30 -3.81 20.43
N ALA A 227 11.87 -4.99 20.20
CA ALA A 227 12.73 -5.64 21.17
C ALA A 227 14.09 -4.89 21.33
N ARG A 228 14.73 -4.55 20.21
CA ARG A 228 16.06 -3.93 20.21
C ARG A 228 16.04 -2.51 20.77
N GLU A 229 15.12 -1.67 20.32
CA GLU A 229 15.12 -0.24 20.64
C GLU A 229 14.32 0.11 21.91
N TRP A 230 13.32 -0.71 22.29
CA TRP A 230 12.47 -0.47 23.47
C TRP A 230 12.53 -1.57 24.53
N GLY A 231 13.32 -2.64 24.32
CA GLY A 231 13.43 -3.73 25.30
C GLY A 231 12.13 -4.54 25.47
N ALA A 232 11.24 -4.51 24.49
CA ALA A 232 9.96 -5.23 24.56
C ALA A 232 10.15 -6.75 24.48
N GLN A 233 9.23 -7.51 25.10
CA GLN A 233 9.09 -8.96 24.94
C GLN A 233 8.05 -9.21 23.85
N VAL A 234 8.47 -9.58 22.64
CA VAL A 234 7.57 -9.63 21.49
C VAL A 234 7.24 -11.06 21.10
N THR A 235 5.96 -11.33 20.87
CA THR A 235 5.52 -12.54 20.16
C THR A 235 4.90 -12.13 18.83
N GLY A 236 5.59 -12.48 17.73
CA GLY A 236 5.07 -12.30 16.38
C GLY A 236 4.32 -13.54 15.90
N ILE A 237 3.14 -13.34 15.32
CA ILE A 237 2.35 -14.43 14.71
C ILE A 237 2.12 -14.18 13.23
N THR A 238 2.22 -15.23 12.43
CA THR A 238 1.99 -15.22 10.97
C THR A 238 1.31 -16.52 10.54
N LEU A 239 0.67 -16.50 9.36
CA LEU A 239 0.14 -17.69 8.69
C LEU A 239 1.07 -18.25 7.60
N SER A 240 2.19 -17.57 7.28
CA SER A 240 3.18 -17.98 6.30
C SER A 240 4.33 -18.73 6.97
N ALA A 241 4.56 -19.97 6.56
CA ALA A 241 5.68 -20.78 7.04
C ALA A 241 7.03 -20.20 6.56
N GLU A 242 7.08 -19.62 5.35
CA GLU A 242 8.28 -18.98 4.81
C GLU A 242 8.67 -17.74 5.62
N GLN A 243 7.70 -16.86 5.90
CA GLN A 243 7.93 -15.70 6.75
C GLN A 243 8.39 -16.10 8.15
N LEU A 244 7.78 -17.12 8.74
CA LEU A 244 8.15 -17.65 10.05
C LEU A 244 9.62 -18.10 10.08
N ALA A 245 10.04 -18.88 9.08
CA ALA A 245 11.41 -19.40 9.01
C ALA A 245 12.43 -18.25 8.94
N VAL A 246 12.18 -17.26 8.08
CA VAL A 246 13.06 -16.09 7.95
C VAL A 246 13.04 -15.23 9.21
N ALA A 247 11.88 -14.98 9.82
CA ALA A 247 11.76 -14.17 11.02
C ALA A 247 12.53 -14.79 12.21
N ARG A 248 12.48 -16.13 12.36
CA ARG A 248 13.26 -16.85 13.39
C ARG A 248 14.76 -16.76 13.16
N ALA A 249 15.21 -16.99 11.93
CA ALA A 249 16.63 -16.88 11.58
C ALA A 249 17.15 -15.47 11.86
N ARG A 250 16.39 -14.42 11.52
CA ARG A 250 16.74 -13.03 11.81
C ARG A 250 16.78 -12.72 13.31
N ALA A 251 15.92 -13.31 14.11
CA ALA A 251 15.94 -13.14 15.56
C ALA A 251 17.18 -13.80 16.19
N GLU A 252 17.59 -14.94 15.69
CA GLU A 252 18.79 -15.65 16.10
C GLU A 252 20.06 -14.86 15.71
N GLU A 253 20.14 -14.44 14.44
CA GLU A 253 21.25 -13.63 13.91
C GLU A 253 21.41 -12.30 14.67
N ALA A 254 20.28 -11.68 15.06
CA ALA A 254 20.28 -10.45 15.85
C ALA A 254 20.55 -10.66 17.35
N GLY A 255 20.69 -11.90 17.85
CA GLY A 255 20.85 -12.22 19.26
C GLY A 255 19.61 -11.92 20.13
N LEU A 256 18.41 -11.83 19.51
CA LEU A 256 17.16 -11.42 20.15
C LEU A 256 16.21 -12.59 20.49
N SER A 257 16.64 -13.84 20.32
CA SER A 257 15.78 -15.03 20.52
C SER A 257 15.22 -15.19 21.94
N ARG A 258 15.82 -14.51 22.93
CA ARG A 258 15.28 -14.46 24.30
C ARG A 258 14.13 -13.45 24.45
N GLN A 259 14.08 -12.41 23.64
CA GLN A 259 13.12 -11.33 23.70
C GLN A 259 12.02 -11.45 22.62
N VAL A 260 12.33 -12.11 21.51
CA VAL A 260 11.40 -12.24 20.37
C VAL A 260 11.13 -13.70 20.06
N ARG A 261 9.85 -14.05 20.00
CA ARG A 261 9.38 -15.38 19.60
C ARG A 261 8.46 -15.24 18.39
N PHE A 262 8.55 -16.19 17.45
CA PHE A 262 7.66 -16.23 16.30
C PHE A 262 6.91 -17.58 16.25
N ALA A 263 5.61 -17.50 15.93
CA ALA A 263 4.73 -18.67 15.86
C ALA A 263 3.87 -18.67 14.59
N LEU A 264 3.67 -19.86 14.02
CA LEU A 264 2.68 -20.09 12.96
C LEU A 264 1.32 -20.22 13.62
N MET A 265 0.56 -19.13 13.68
CA MET A 265 -0.68 -19.10 14.46
C MET A 265 -1.67 -18.11 13.84
N ASP A 266 -2.95 -18.47 13.82
CA ASP A 266 -4.05 -17.55 13.54
C ASP A 266 -4.33 -16.67 14.76
N TYR A 267 -4.50 -15.36 14.58
CA TYR A 267 -4.79 -14.44 15.68
C TYR A 267 -6.05 -14.83 16.46
N ARG A 268 -7.00 -15.51 15.83
CA ARG A 268 -8.22 -16.00 16.44
C ARG A 268 -7.97 -17.04 17.54
N ASP A 269 -6.82 -17.70 17.49
CA ASP A 269 -6.42 -18.72 18.45
C ASP A 269 -5.61 -18.17 19.63
N TRP A 270 -5.19 -16.90 19.58
CA TRP A 270 -4.45 -16.28 20.67
C TRP A 270 -5.33 -16.06 21.91
N ARG A 271 -4.80 -16.39 23.09
CA ARG A 271 -5.53 -16.32 24.37
C ARG A 271 -4.79 -15.59 25.48
N GLN A 272 -3.48 -15.45 25.38
CA GLN A 272 -2.67 -14.90 26.47
C GLN A 272 -2.84 -13.37 26.57
N PRO A 273 -2.93 -12.81 27.79
CA PRO A 273 -2.99 -11.36 27.98
C PRO A 273 -1.66 -10.70 27.63
N VAL A 274 -1.71 -9.54 26.97
CA VAL A 274 -0.55 -8.77 26.55
C VAL A 274 -0.69 -7.29 26.93
N ASP A 275 0.45 -6.61 27.07
CA ASP A 275 0.47 -5.17 27.39
C ASP A 275 0.22 -4.34 26.15
N ARG A 276 0.67 -4.79 24.98
CA ARG A 276 0.59 -4.07 23.70
C ARG A 276 0.21 -5.01 22.57
N ILE A 277 -0.50 -4.46 21.58
CA ILE A 277 -0.81 -5.17 20.33
C ILE A 277 -0.45 -4.26 19.17
N VAL A 278 0.25 -4.79 18.18
CA VAL A 278 0.49 -4.14 16.90
C VAL A 278 0.01 -5.04 15.77
N SER A 279 -0.58 -4.44 14.74
CA SER A 279 -0.94 -5.13 13.50
C SER A 279 -0.76 -4.17 12.34
N VAL A 280 0.08 -4.52 11.37
CA VAL A 280 0.45 -3.67 10.23
C VAL A 280 0.19 -4.42 8.93
N GLY A 281 -0.72 -3.90 8.08
CA GLY A 281 -1.00 -4.45 6.76
C GLY A 281 -1.65 -5.84 6.77
N MET A 282 -2.27 -6.26 7.88
CA MET A 282 -2.95 -7.54 8.01
C MET A 282 -4.48 -7.39 7.99
N PHE A 283 -4.99 -6.25 8.46
CA PHE A 283 -6.42 -6.03 8.63
C PHE A 283 -7.21 -6.11 7.31
N GLU A 284 -6.58 -5.82 6.20
CA GLU A 284 -7.10 -5.93 4.83
C GLU A 284 -7.52 -7.38 4.47
N HIS A 285 -6.97 -8.36 5.18
CA HIS A 285 -7.23 -9.78 4.99
C HIS A 285 -8.23 -10.37 6.02
N VAL A 286 -8.70 -9.57 6.96
CA VAL A 286 -9.66 -10.02 8.00
C VAL A 286 -11.01 -10.33 7.37
N GLY A 287 -11.49 -9.47 6.47
CA GLY A 287 -12.82 -9.57 5.84
C GLY A 287 -13.93 -8.95 6.70
N LEU A 288 -14.88 -8.28 6.05
CA LEU A 288 -15.95 -7.49 6.69
C LEU A 288 -16.72 -8.24 7.79
N HIS A 289 -17.02 -9.51 7.57
CA HIS A 289 -17.78 -10.33 8.51
C HIS A 289 -17.05 -10.62 9.84
N HIS A 290 -15.71 -10.44 9.84
CA HIS A 290 -14.85 -10.80 10.98
C HIS A 290 -14.27 -9.56 11.70
N TYR A 291 -14.62 -8.33 11.30
CA TYR A 291 -14.11 -7.11 11.97
C TYR A 291 -14.49 -7.08 13.46
N ALA A 292 -15.75 -7.40 13.79
CA ALA A 292 -16.17 -7.45 15.18
C ALA A 292 -15.44 -8.53 15.99
N ASP A 293 -15.14 -9.68 15.37
CA ASP A 293 -14.39 -10.76 16.02
C ASP A 293 -12.93 -10.37 16.25
N PHE A 294 -12.32 -9.66 15.30
CA PHE A 294 -10.96 -9.14 15.43
C PHE A 294 -10.84 -8.16 16.60
N PHE A 295 -11.73 -7.18 16.70
CA PHE A 295 -11.68 -6.21 17.79
C PHE A 295 -12.11 -6.80 19.13
N ARG A 296 -13.02 -7.76 19.15
CA ARG A 296 -13.34 -8.53 20.38
C ARG A 296 -12.15 -9.35 20.86
N MET A 297 -11.37 -9.93 19.94
CA MET A 297 -10.12 -10.62 20.28
C MET A 297 -9.12 -9.65 20.91
N ILE A 298 -8.87 -8.47 20.28
CA ILE A 298 -8.01 -7.43 20.85
C ILE A 298 -8.46 -7.08 22.27
N ARG A 299 -9.75 -6.77 22.48
CA ARG A 299 -10.27 -6.43 23.81
C ARG A 299 -10.04 -7.52 24.83
N ARG A 300 -10.24 -8.77 24.43
CA ARG A 300 -10.11 -9.94 25.33
C ARG A 300 -8.69 -10.12 25.83
N VAL A 301 -7.70 -9.94 24.97
CA VAL A 301 -6.28 -10.24 25.29
C VAL A 301 -5.47 -9.03 25.70
N LEU A 302 -5.93 -7.83 25.41
CA LEU A 302 -5.29 -6.59 25.84
C LEU A 302 -5.52 -6.40 27.35
N LYS A 303 -4.46 -6.17 28.14
CA LYS A 303 -4.56 -5.85 29.57
C LYS A 303 -5.33 -4.52 29.79
N PRO A 304 -5.85 -4.22 31.00
CA PRO A 304 -6.62 -3.01 31.26
C PRO A 304 -5.94 -1.72 30.78
N GLN A 305 -4.68 -1.50 31.16
CA GLN A 305 -3.88 -0.34 30.74
C GLN A 305 -3.11 -0.60 29.41
N GLY A 306 -3.57 -1.56 28.64
CA GLY A 306 -2.95 -1.95 27.38
C GLY A 306 -3.30 -0.99 26.24
N VAL A 307 -2.40 -0.93 25.26
CA VAL A 307 -2.56 -0.11 24.04
C VAL A 307 -2.43 -1.03 22.82
N ALA A 308 -3.37 -0.92 21.89
CA ALA A 308 -3.29 -1.58 20.60
C ALA A 308 -3.18 -0.55 19.48
N LEU A 309 -2.44 -0.88 18.44
CA LEU A 309 -2.35 -0.09 17.22
C LEU A 309 -2.60 -0.98 16.01
N VAL A 310 -3.56 -0.59 15.19
CA VAL A 310 -3.88 -1.23 13.92
C VAL A 310 -3.54 -0.24 12.80
N HIS A 311 -2.65 -0.65 11.89
CA HIS A 311 -2.26 0.11 10.72
C HIS A 311 -2.73 -0.65 9.48
N ALA A 312 -3.57 -0.04 8.67
CA ALA A 312 -4.12 -0.68 7.49
C ALA A 312 -4.38 0.30 6.34
N ILE A 313 -4.49 -0.26 5.14
CA ILE A 313 -5.00 0.44 3.98
C ILE A 313 -6.50 0.67 4.19
N GLY A 314 -6.95 1.85 3.82
CA GLY A 314 -8.36 2.21 3.79
C GLY A 314 -8.70 3.09 2.62
N ARG A 315 -9.94 3.56 2.60
CA ARG A 315 -10.45 4.46 1.56
C ARG A 315 -11.28 5.59 2.15
N ALA A 316 -11.16 6.78 1.54
CA ALA A 316 -11.83 8.00 1.98
C ALA A 316 -13.22 8.20 1.34
N ASP A 317 -13.50 7.50 0.24
CA ASP A 317 -14.71 7.64 -0.59
C ASP A 317 -15.87 6.71 -0.14
N GLY A 318 -15.77 6.15 1.06
CA GLY A 318 -16.77 5.24 1.64
C GLY A 318 -16.60 3.78 1.21
N PRO A 319 -17.53 2.90 1.60
CA PRO A 319 -17.49 1.48 1.28
C PRO A 319 -17.49 1.23 -0.23
N GLY A 320 -16.60 0.37 -0.72
CA GLY A 320 -16.46 0.05 -2.13
C GLY A 320 -16.25 -1.44 -2.43
N SER A 321 -15.69 -1.74 -3.58
CA SER A 321 -15.30 -3.09 -3.98
C SER A 321 -13.82 -3.12 -4.37
N THR A 322 -13.19 -4.29 -4.27
CA THR A 322 -11.82 -4.48 -4.74
C THR A 322 -11.79 -4.56 -6.27
N ASN A 323 -10.80 -3.90 -6.87
CA ASN A 323 -10.57 -3.97 -8.31
C ASN A 323 -10.46 -5.45 -8.75
N PRO A 324 -11.17 -5.90 -9.82
CA PRO A 324 -11.23 -7.30 -10.22
C PRO A 324 -9.87 -7.87 -10.65
N TRP A 325 -9.01 -7.06 -11.24
CA TRP A 325 -7.66 -7.48 -11.62
C TRP A 325 -6.79 -7.70 -10.37
N LEU A 326 -6.83 -6.78 -9.42
CA LEU A 326 -6.14 -6.90 -8.13
C LEU A 326 -6.61 -8.13 -7.34
N ALA A 327 -7.92 -8.36 -7.29
CA ALA A 327 -8.51 -9.52 -6.61
C ALA A 327 -8.11 -10.86 -7.26
N LYS A 328 -7.88 -10.87 -8.59
CA LYS A 328 -7.52 -12.07 -9.33
C LYS A 328 -6.02 -12.40 -9.23
N TYR A 329 -5.15 -11.40 -9.33
CA TYR A 329 -3.72 -11.61 -9.54
C TYR A 329 -2.84 -11.28 -8.34
N ILE A 330 -3.24 -10.35 -7.46
CA ILE A 330 -2.38 -9.85 -6.39
C ILE A 330 -2.93 -10.17 -5.01
N PHE A 331 -4.16 -9.75 -4.68
CA PHE A 331 -4.75 -9.87 -3.34
C PHE A 331 -6.10 -10.60 -3.35
N PRO A 332 -6.13 -11.92 -3.54
CA PRO A 332 -7.39 -12.68 -3.44
C PRO A 332 -8.03 -12.49 -2.07
N GLY A 333 -9.27 -11.99 -2.06
CA GLY A 333 -10.02 -11.71 -0.84
C GLY A 333 -9.56 -10.48 -0.04
N GLY A 334 -8.57 -9.72 -0.52
CA GLY A 334 -8.15 -8.47 0.09
C GLY A 334 -9.18 -7.35 -0.11
N TYR A 335 -9.31 -6.47 0.88
CA TYR A 335 -10.25 -5.35 0.85
C TYR A 335 -9.69 -4.14 1.61
N SER A 336 -9.81 -2.96 1.02
CA SER A 336 -9.47 -1.68 1.66
C SER A 336 -10.74 -1.09 2.29
N PRO A 337 -10.94 -1.20 3.62
CA PRO A 337 -12.17 -0.74 4.26
C PRO A 337 -12.24 0.78 4.40
N ALA A 338 -13.45 1.33 4.36
CA ALA A 338 -13.70 2.67 4.85
C ALA A 338 -13.72 2.68 6.38
N LEU A 339 -13.30 3.79 7.00
CA LEU A 339 -13.39 3.92 8.47
C LEU A 339 -14.82 3.77 9.00
N SER A 340 -15.82 4.16 8.21
CA SER A 340 -17.25 3.95 8.52
C SER A 340 -17.67 2.46 8.61
N GLU A 341 -16.85 1.54 8.11
CA GLU A 341 -17.06 0.09 8.28
C GLU A 341 -16.27 -0.46 9.47
N VAL A 342 -15.16 0.19 9.83
CA VAL A 342 -14.24 -0.25 10.88
C VAL A 342 -14.69 0.23 12.27
N LEU A 343 -14.97 1.53 12.41
CA LEU A 343 -15.27 2.15 13.70
C LEU A 343 -16.50 1.55 14.41
N PRO A 344 -17.61 1.21 13.73
CA PRO A 344 -18.73 0.53 14.38
C PRO A 344 -18.37 -0.84 14.98
N ALA A 345 -17.37 -1.54 14.39
CA ALA A 345 -16.89 -2.80 14.93
C ALA A 345 -16.00 -2.60 16.17
N VAL A 346 -15.23 -1.51 16.23
CA VAL A 346 -14.45 -1.10 17.41
C VAL A 346 -15.37 -0.75 18.57
N GLU A 347 -16.38 0.10 18.33
CA GLU A 347 -17.38 0.52 19.32
C GLU A 347 -18.13 -0.69 19.88
N LYS A 348 -18.59 -1.59 19.00
CA LYS A 348 -19.29 -2.82 19.38
C LYS A 348 -18.42 -3.77 20.20
N ALA A 349 -17.10 -3.72 20.03
CA ALA A 349 -16.16 -4.46 20.86
C ALA A 349 -15.93 -3.80 22.22
N GLY A 350 -16.37 -2.56 22.43
CA GLY A 350 -16.18 -1.79 23.65
C GLY A 350 -14.74 -1.33 23.88
N LEU A 351 -14.01 -1.04 22.79
CA LEU A 351 -12.69 -0.42 22.83
C LEU A 351 -12.81 1.10 22.65
N PHE A 352 -11.98 1.85 23.36
CA PHE A 352 -11.84 3.29 23.14
C PHE A 352 -10.89 3.57 22.00
N VAL A 353 -11.31 4.44 21.06
CA VAL A 353 -10.42 5.02 20.06
C VAL A 353 -9.75 6.23 20.70
N THR A 354 -8.45 6.19 20.87
CA THR A 354 -7.66 7.25 21.52
C THR A 354 -6.89 8.10 20.51
N ASP A 355 -6.65 7.59 19.30
CA ASP A 355 -6.07 8.33 18.19
C ASP A 355 -6.42 7.71 16.85
N ILE A 356 -6.61 8.55 15.84
CA ILE A 356 -6.70 8.17 14.44
C ILE A 356 -5.77 9.08 13.65
N GLU A 357 -4.79 8.50 12.98
CA GLU A 357 -3.92 9.22 12.06
C GLU A 357 -4.10 8.70 10.63
N ILE A 358 -4.24 9.62 9.69
CA ILE A 358 -4.38 9.32 8.27
C ILE A 358 -3.06 9.62 7.55
N LEU A 359 -2.38 8.58 7.12
CA LEU A 359 -1.15 8.65 6.36
C LEU A 359 -1.48 8.75 4.85
N ARG A 360 -1.84 9.92 4.39
CA ARG A 360 -2.37 10.21 3.06
C ARG A 360 -1.46 9.70 1.92
N LEU A 361 -0.41 10.46 1.59
CA LEU A 361 0.47 10.21 0.46
C LEU A 361 1.72 9.38 0.81
N HIS A 362 1.89 9.00 2.05
CA HIS A 362 3.04 8.19 2.49
C HIS A 362 3.14 6.88 1.72
N TYR A 363 2.00 6.21 1.47
CA TYR A 363 2.06 4.95 0.73
C TYR A 363 2.32 5.17 -0.76
N ALA A 364 1.83 6.25 -1.36
CA ALA A 364 2.20 6.59 -2.72
C ALA A 364 3.72 6.77 -2.86
N LYS A 365 4.37 7.47 -1.91
CA LYS A 365 5.84 7.58 -1.87
C LYS A 365 6.51 6.23 -1.65
N THR A 366 6.03 5.42 -0.73
CA THR A 366 6.55 4.07 -0.47
C THR A 366 6.52 3.21 -1.73
N ILE A 367 5.39 3.18 -2.42
CA ILE A 367 5.21 2.39 -3.64
C ILE A 367 6.06 2.95 -4.80
N ALA A 368 6.26 4.27 -4.87
CA ALA A 368 7.17 4.86 -5.84
C ALA A 368 8.62 4.37 -5.65
N HIS A 369 9.10 4.26 -4.39
CA HIS A 369 10.40 3.63 -4.10
C HIS A 369 10.43 2.17 -4.50
N TRP A 370 9.38 1.39 -4.19
CA TRP A 370 9.30 -0.01 -4.62
C TRP A 370 9.33 -0.15 -6.13
N ARG A 371 8.58 0.68 -6.86
CA ARG A 371 8.54 0.68 -8.32
C ARG A 371 9.91 1.01 -8.93
N ALA A 372 10.60 2.01 -8.40
CA ALA A 372 11.94 2.36 -8.85
C ALA A 372 12.94 1.22 -8.62
N ARG A 373 12.92 0.57 -7.44
CA ARG A 373 13.77 -0.57 -7.13
C ARG A 373 13.43 -1.81 -7.96
N PHE A 374 12.14 -2.07 -8.17
CA PHE A 374 11.69 -3.15 -9.04
C PHE A 374 12.21 -2.96 -10.48
N ALA A 375 12.07 -1.75 -11.03
CA ALA A 375 12.58 -1.41 -12.36
C ALA A 375 14.11 -1.56 -12.45
N GLY A 376 14.86 -1.13 -11.43
CA GLY A 376 16.32 -1.31 -11.36
C GLY A 376 16.78 -2.76 -11.26
N ASN A 377 15.92 -3.67 -10.79
CA ASN A 377 16.23 -5.10 -10.63
C ASN A 377 15.42 -5.99 -11.58
N ARG A 378 14.82 -5.40 -12.63
CA ARG A 378 13.88 -6.09 -13.52
C ARG A 378 14.45 -7.35 -14.16
N ASP A 379 15.68 -7.33 -14.64
CA ASP A 379 16.31 -8.48 -15.31
C ASP A 379 16.55 -9.64 -14.34
N ALA A 380 16.95 -9.33 -13.10
CA ALA A 380 17.07 -10.33 -12.04
C ALA A 380 15.70 -10.95 -11.70
N ILE A 381 14.64 -10.14 -11.68
CA ILE A 381 13.28 -10.63 -11.44
C ILE A 381 12.77 -11.47 -12.61
N ALA A 382 13.02 -11.05 -13.84
CA ALA A 382 12.67 -11.81 -15.04
C ALA A 382 13.35 -13.18 -15.08
N SER A 383 14.58 -13.26 -14.53
CA SER A 383 15.31 -14.54 -14.39
C SER A 383 14.73 -15.45 -13.30
N LEU A 384 14.05 -14.90 -12.28
CA LEU A 384 13.37 -15.68 -11.24
C LEU A 384 11.98 -16.16 -11.66
N TYR A 385 11.33 -15.44 -12.56
CA TYR A 385 9.97 -15.68 -13.03
C TYR A 385 9.93 -15.65 -14.57
N ASP A 386 9.10 -14.78 -15.16
CA ASP A 386 9.00 -14.55 -16.60
C ASP A 386 8.60 -13.09 -16.90
N GLU A 387 8.57 -12.74 -18.18
CA GLU A 387 8.20 -11.42 -18.68
C GLU A 387 6.74 -11.05 -18.30
N ARG A 388 5.85 -12.03 -18.31
CA ARG A 388 4.44 -11.83 -17.95
C ARG A 388 4.28 -11.46 -16.47
N PHE A 389 5.06 -12.08 -15.60
CA PHE A 389 5.13 -11.74 -14.18
C PHE A 389 5.68 -10.34 -13.97
N CYS A 390 6.76 -9.97 -14.66
CA CYS A 390 7.32 -8.61 -14.56
C CYS A 390 6.28 -7.57 -14.93
N ARG A 391 5.56 -7.73 -16.04
CA ARG A 391 4.48 -6.84 -16.44
C ARG A 391 3.33 -6.81 -15.43
N MET A 392 2.97 -7.95 -14.87
CA MET A 392 1.96 -8.02 -13.81
C MET A 392 2.37 -7.15 -12.62
N PHE A 393 3.60 -7.26 -12.17
CA PHE A 393 4.06 -6.54 -10.99
C PHE A 393 4.28 -5.04 -11.26
N GLU A 394 4.75 -4.66 -12.45
CA GLU A 394 4.83 -3.28 -12.92
C GLU A 394 3.45 -2.61 -12.95
N PHE A 395 2.45 -3.31 -13.49
CA PHE A 395 1.06 -2.81 -13.52
C PHE A 395 0.49 -2.65 -12.11
N TYR A 396 0.75 -3.63 -11.24
CA TYR A 396 0.36 -3.57 -9.83
C TYR A 396 0.96 -2.36 -9.12
N LEU A 397 2.28 -2.20 -9.15
CA LEU A 397 2.96 -1.11 -8.44
C LEU A 397 2.53 0.27 -8.98
N SER A 398 2.43 0.42 -10.31
CA SER A 398 1.97 1.67 -10.91
C SER A 398 0.51 2.00 -10.55
N GLY A 399 -0.39 1.03 -10.67
CA GLY A 399 -1.79 1.23 -10.31
C GLY A 399 -2.02 1.48 -8.83
N ALA A 400 -1.27 0.78 -7.96
CA ALA A 400 -1.33 0.98 -6.53
C ALA A 400 -0.83 2.38 -6.12
N GLU A 401 0.30 2.86 -6.64
CA GLU A 401 0.78 4.22 -6.38
C GLU A 401 -0.30 5.26 -6.74
N LEU A 402 -0.90 5.12 -7.92
CA LEU A 402 -1.94 6.04 -8.40
C LEU A 402 -3.24 5.97 -7.59
N ALA A 403 -3.58 4.81 -7.03
CA ALA A 403 -4.72 4.68 -6.14
C ALA A 403 -4.58 5.59 -4.90
N PHE A 404 -3.37 5.67 -4.34
CA PHE A 404 -3.09 6.58 -3.21
C PHE A 404 -2.91 8.04 -3.64
N ARG A 405 -2.40 8.31 -4.85
CA ARG A 405 -2.23 9.69 -5.32
C ARG A 405 -3.55 10.33 -5.74
N ARG A 406 -4.47 9.57 -6.36
CA ARG A 406 -5.62 10.12 -7.07
C ARG A 406 -6.97 9.54 -6.68
N MET A 407 -7.02 8.27 -6.19
CA MET A 407 -8.29 7.54 -6.05
C MET A 407 -8.81 7.44 -4.61
N GLY A 408 -8.35 8.30 -3.71
CA GLY A 408 -8.85 8.35 -2.33
C GLY A 408 -8.42 7.18 -1.44
N HIS A 409 -7.47 6.33 -1.88
CA HIS A 409 -6.86 5.36 -0.99
C HIS A 409 -5.97 6.07 0.03
N MET A 410 -5.95 5.55 1.24
CA MET A 410 -5.16 6.08 2.36
C MET A 410 -4.69 4.94 3.24
N ASN A 411 -3.71 5.20 4.10
CA ASN A 411 -3.46 4.35 5.26
C ASN A 411 -3.95 5.07 6.50
N TRP A 412 -4.47 4.31 7.43
CA TRP A 412 -4.83 4.80 8.75
C TRP A 412 -4.11 4.00 9.83
N GLN A 413 -3.79 4.69 10.92
CA GLN A 413 -3.33 4.12 12.17
C GLN A 413 -4.38 4.39 13.23
N LEU A 414 -4.95 3.32 13.78
CA LEU A 414 -5.99 3.36 14.79
C LEU A 414 -5.41 2.91 16.12
N GLN A 415 -5.31 3.82 17.09
CA GLN A 415 -4.86 3.53 18.42
C GLN A 415 -6.06 3.24 19.32
N LEU A 416 -5.99 2.14 20.05
CA LEU A 416 -7.11 1.58 20.82
C LEU A 416 -6.67 1.24 22.24
N THR A 417 -7.58 1.45 23.19
CA THR A 417 -7.39 1.05 24.60
C THR A 417 -8.62 0.35 25.14
N ARG A 418 -8.46 -0.37 26.25
CA ARG A 418 -9.60 -0.91 27.01
C ARG A 418 -10.19 0.07 28.00
N GLU A 419 -9.36 0.94 28.52
CA GLU A 419 -9.71 1.95 29.53
C GLU A 419 -9.40 3.34 28.98
N GLN A 420 -10.28 4.30 29.31
CA GLN A 420 -10.19 5.66 28.79
C GLN A 420 -8.96 6.41 29.28
N ASN A 421 -8.46 6.06 30.46
CA ASN A 421 -7.30 6.69 31.12
C ASN A 421 -5.96 5.95 30.88
N ALA A 422 -5.90 5.01 29.92
CA ALA A 422 -4.69 4.24 29.67
C ALA A 422 -3.56 5.05 29.03
N LEU A 423 -3.89 6.22 28.48
CA LEU A 423 -2.94 7.11 27.80
C LEU A 423 -2.98 8.52 28.39
N PRO A 424 -1.91 9.33 28.22
CA PRO A 424 -1.90 10.74 28.56
C PRO A 424 -3.01 11.51 27.83
N LEU A 425 -3.44 12.63 28.41
CA LEU A 425 -4.52 13.47 27.85
C LEU A 425 -4.14 14.10 26.50
N THR A 426 -2.87 14.41 26.28
CA THR A 426 -2.37 15.01 25.05
C THR A 426 -1.52 14.02 24.25
N ARG A 427 -1.33 14.30 22.96
CA ARG A 427 -0.52 13.48 22.04
C ARG A 427 1.00 13.70 22.18
N ASP A 428 1.43 14.63 23.06
CA ASP A 428 2.83 15.04 23.18
C ASP A 428 3.78 13.90 23.52
N TYR A 429 3.29 12.88 24.26
CA TYR A 429 4.07 11.69 24.57
C TYR A 429 4.56 10.95 23.31
N ILE A 430 3.83 11.02 22.18
CA ILE A 430 4.23 10.41 20.91
C ILE A 430 5.47 11.12 20.37
N TRP A 431 5.42 12.46 20.27
CA TRP A 431 6.54 13.27 19.78
C TRP A 431 7.79 13.17 20.67
N GLN A 432 7.58 13.12 21.99
CA GLN A 432 8.65 12.96 22.96
C GLN A 432 9.35 11.60 22.82
N ALA A 433 8.56 10.52 22.69
CA ALA A 433 9.10 9.18 22.52
C ALA A 433 9.84 9.02 21.19
N GLU A 434 9.35 9.60 20.10
CA GLU A 434 10.03 9.61 18.80
C GLU A 434 11.39 10.31 18.88
N ARG A 435 11.46 11.52 19.44
CA ARG A 435 12.70 12.26 19.61
C ARG A 435 13.71 11.48 20.44
N GLN A 436 13.28 10.89 21.56
CA GLN A 436 14.14 10.08 22.41
C GLN A 436 14.67 8.84 21.69
N SER A 437 13.85 8.19 20.85
CA SER A 437 14.27 7.02 20.08
C SER A 437 15.35 7.36 19.06
N VAL A 438 15.24 8.50 18.39
CA VAL A 438 16.27 9.00 17.45
C VAL A 438 17.57 9.29 18.18
N ILE A 439 17.53 9.96 19.34
CA ILE A 439 18.71 10.25 20.16
C ILE A 439 19.41 8.95 20.59
N ARG A 440 18.65 7.94 21.03
CA ARG A 440 19.20 6.61 21.39
C ARG A 440 19.86 5.92 20.19
N ALA A 441 19.22 5.97 19.02
CA ALA A 441 19.74 5.36 17.80
C ALA A 441 21.03 6.01 17.28
N LEU A 442 21.21 7.31 17.53
CA LEU A 442 22.41 8.08 17.17
C LEU A 442 23.54 7.94 18.19
N GLY A 443 23.34 7.25 19.33
CA GLY A 443 24.34 7.10 20.37
C GLY A 443 24.70 8.39 21.13
N VAL A 444 23.90 9.45 20.99
CA VAL A 444 24.17 10.79 21.57
C VAL A 444 23.67 10.90 23.02
N GLY A 445 23.13 9.84 23.60
CA GLY A 445 22.46 9.84 24.92
C GLY A 445 23.36 9.60 26.13
N GLY A 446 24.39 10.39 26.31
CA GLY A 446 25.27 10.39 27.51
C GLY A 446 25.19 11.64 28.40
N ILE A 447 24.05 12.36 28.39
CA ILE A 447 23.85 13.47 29.33
C ILE A 447 22.75 13.07 30.31
N HIS A 448 23.18 12.68 31.51
CA HIS A 448 22.28 12.53 32.67
C HIS A 448 21.49 13.82 32.89
N SER A 449 20.18 13.74 32.75
CA SER A 449 19.29 14.77 33.30
C SER A 449 19.41 14.72 34.83
N GLN A 450 20.20 15.60 35.41
CA GLN A 450 20.08 15.94 36.82
C GLN A 450 18.72 16.61 36.99
N SER A 451 17.86 16.01 37.78
CA SER A 451 16.63 16.62 38.26
C SER A 451 16.95 17.92 38.97
N PRO A 452 16.21 19.01 38.78
CA PRO A 452 16.38 20.21 39.61
C PRO A 452 16.02 19.88 41.05
N PRO A 453 16.72 20.46 42.05
CA PRO A 453 16.39 20.28 43.47
C PRO A 453 14.99 20.83 43.74
N SER A 454 14.20 20.07 44.46
CA SER A 454 12.89 20.49 44.96
C SER A 454 13.00 21.67 45.90
N PRO A 455 12.02 22.63 45.89
CA PRO A 455 12.01 23.79 46.76
C PRO A 455 11.80 23.46 48.25
#